data_3f5647428577c01121359587b6082e58
#
_entry.id   3f5647428577c01121359587b6082e58
#
_cell.length_a   1.000
_cell.length_b   1.000
_cell.length_c   1.000
_cell.angle_alpha   90.00
_cell.angle_beta   90.00
_cell.angle_gamma   90.00
#
_symmetry.space_group_name_H-M   'P 1'
#
loop_
_entity.id
_entity.type
_entity.pdbx_description
1 polymer ?
#
loop_
_entity_poly.entity_id
_entity_poly.type
_entity_poly.pdbx_seq_one_letter_code
_entity_poly.pdbx_strand_id
1 'polypeptide(L)'
;PEAITQSSALTDIGILTENDVTFYASDAFLGAKIRGIDYPRVTLARTLPFTLPEQYISVLDPDNKELGIVRALNDFPDEQKMLMREALRLRYFSPVIREIRSVKEKMGYLYMDVRIDGGERVFAVRDYSRNIRSIDAYRLIITDVEGNRYNIESFENMDTKSKRKLEPYLL
;
A
#
# COMPACT_ATOMS: atom_id res chain seq x y z
N PRO A 1 -26.57 32.75 7.30
CA PRO A 1 -26.64 31.96 6.07
C PRO A 1 -25.28 31.77 5.41
N GLU A 2 -24.44 32.81 5.40
CA GLU A 2 -23.11 32.73 4.75
C GLU A 2 -22.12 31.81 5.47
N ALA A 3 -22.20 31.68 6.79
CA ALA A 3 -21.28 30.80 7.55
C ALA A 3 -21.54 29.31 7.28
N ILE A 4 -22.79 28.93 6.99
CA ILE A 4 -23.13 27.53 6.68
C ILE A 4 -22.63 27.17 5.28
N THR A 5 -22.70 28.11 4.34
CA THR A 5 -22.22 27.89 2.96
C THR A 5 -20.69 27.74 2.91
N GLN A 6 -19.95 28.50 3.74
CA GLN A 6 -18.50 28.38 3.83
C GLN A 6 -18.07 27.06 4.48
N SER A 7 -18.80 26.57 5.47
CA SER A 7 -18.51 25.29 6.12
C SER A 7 -18.73 24.11 5.17
N SER A 8 -19.79 24.14 4.35
CA SER A 8 -20.02 23.07 3.36
C SER A 8 -18.98 23.08 2.26
N ALA A 9 -18.55 24.24 1.80
CA ALA A 9 -17.51 24.38 0.78
C ALA A 9 -16.15 23.85 1.26
N LEU A 10 -15.79 24.09 2.52
CA LEU A 10 -14.54 23.57 3.11
C LEU A 10 -14.59 22.03 3.29
N THR A 11 -15.75 21.49 3.60
CA THR A 11 -15.94 20.05 3.71
C THR A 11 -15.85 19.38 2.33
N ASP A 12 -16.37 20.02 1.30
CA ASP A 12 -16.34 19.51 -0.08
C ASP A 12 -14.94 19.53 -0.71
N ILE A 13 -14.04 20.40 -0.27
CA ILE A 13 -12.65 20.47 -0.79
C ILE A 13 -11.87 19.18 -0.48
N GLY A 14 -12.14 18.51 0.65
CA GLY A 14 -11.50 17.26 1.02
C GLY A 14 -12.05 16.03 0.31
N ILE A 15 -13.24 16.10 -0.25
CA ILE A 15 -13.88 14.96 -0.93
C ILE A 15 -13.39 14.86 -2.38
N LEU A 16 -12.93 13.66 -2.75
CA LEU A 16 -12.51 13.34 -4.10
C LEU A 16 -13.61 12.56 -4.82
N THR A 17 -14.15 13.15 -5.87
CA THR A 17 -15.12 12.50 -6.76
C THR A 17 -14.41 11.84 -7.93
N GLU A 18 -15.16 11.09 -8.75
CA GLU A 18 -14.64 10.49 -9.98
C GLU A 18 -14.07 11.54 -10.98
N ASN A 19 -14.50 12.79 -10.86
CA ASN A 19 -14.00 13.89 -11.68
C ASN A 19 -12.73 14.52 -11.12
N ASP A 20 -12.45 14.32 -9.82
CA ASP A 20 -11.28 14.87 -9.13
C ASP A 20 -10.06 13.95 -9.18
N VAL A 21 -10.29 12.64 -9.15
CA VAL A 21 -9.23 11.65 -9.05
C VAL A 21 -9.41 10.51 -10.04
N THR A 22 -8.30 10.11 -10.67
CA THR A 22 -8.21 8.89 -11.48
C THR A 22 -7.06 8.05 -10.95
N PHE A 23 -7.37 6.83 -10.53
CA PHE A 23 -6.38 5.87 -10.07
C PHE A 23 -5.85 5.04 -11.23
N TYR A 24 -4.59 4.62 -11.12
CA TYR A 24 -3.94 3.76 -12.10
C TYR A 24 -2.94 2.83 -11.42
N ALA A 25 -2.63 1.71 -12.06
CA ALA A 25 -1.59 0.81 -11.59
C ALA A 25 -0.22 1.41 -11.93
N SER A 26 0.66 1.52 -10.93
CA SER A 26 2.01 2.07 -11.05
C SER A 26 3.00 1.08 -10.45
N ASP A 27 3.57 0.22 -11.27
CA ASP A 27 4.42 -0.90 -10.84
C ASP A 27 3.72 -1.75 -9.76
N ALA A 28 4.30 -1.82 -8.57
CA ALA A 28 3.74 -2.53 -7.43
C ALA A 28 2.76 -1.67 -6.60
N PHE A 29 2.49 -0.44 -7.03
CA PHE A 29 1.73 0.54 -6.25
C PHE A 29 0.49 1.02 -7.00
N LEU A 30 -0.38 1.69 -6.27
CA LEU A 30 -1.45 2.47 -6.83
C LEU A 30 -0.95 3.90 -7.05
N GLY A 31 -1.12 4.41 -8.25
CA GLY A 31 -0.92 5.82 -8.57
C GLY A 31 -2.26 6.55 -8.61
N ALA A 32 -2.23 7.86 -8.48
CA ALA A 32 -3.41 8.70 -8.59
C ALA A 32 -3.08 10.02 -9.28
N LYS A 33 -3.95 10.41 -10.19
CA LYS A 33 -3.96 11.77 -10.74
C LYS A 33 -5.09 12.53 -10.06
N ILE A 34 -4.75 13.52 -9.25
CA ILE A 34 -5.69 14.29 -8.44
C ILE A 34 -5.67 15.73 -8.91
N ARG A 35 -6.78 16.19 -9.49
CA ARG A 35 -6.92 17.57 -9.98
C ARG A 35 -5.74 18.03 -10.84
N GLY A 36 -5.29 17.16 -11.74
CA GLY A 36 -4.19 17.42 -12.66
C GLY A 36 -2.78 17.18 -12.12
N ILE A 37 -2.65 16.87 -10.85
CA ILE A 37 -1.35 16.55 -10.22
C ILE A 37 -1.18 15.03 -10.18
N ASP A 38 -0.04 14.54 -10.67
CA ASP A 38 0.28 13.12 -10.66
C ASP A 38 0.99 12.71 -9.37
N TYR A 39 0.44 11.70 -8.72
CA TYR A 39 1.02 11.06 -7.55
C TYR A 39 1.29 9.59 -7.91
N PRO A 40 2.52 9.24 -8.31
CA PRO A 40 2.81 7.88 -8.78
C PRO A 40 2.68 6.79 -7.71
N ARG A 41 2.60 7.19 -6.45
CA ARG A 41 2.41 6.26 -5.34
C ARG A 41 1.51 6.88 -4.28
N VAL A 42 0.34 6.27 -4.09
CA VAL A 42 -0.60 6.62 -3.03
C VAL A 42 -0.98 5.37 -2.26
N THR A 43 -1.46 5.58 -1.03
CA THR A 43 -2.00 4.51 -0.18
C THR A 43 -3.44 4.85 0.15
N LEU A 44 -4.31 3.85 0.10
CA LEU A 44 -5.69 3.97 0.55
C LEU A 44 -5.83 3.44 1.98
N ALA A 45 -6.49 4.20 2.84
CA ALA A 45 -6.71 3.82 4.22
C ALA A 45 -8.18 3.96 4.59
N ARG A 46 -8.72 2.92 5.24
CA ARG A 46 -10.08 2.95 5.79
C ARG A 46 -10.13 3.82 7.03
N THR A 47 -11.06 4.75 7.07
CA THR A 47 -11.31 5.57 8.28
C THR A 47 -12.33 4.90 9.19
N LEU A 48 -13.26 4.12 8.64
CA LEU A 48 -14.30 3.39 9.36
C LEU A 48 -14.28 1.90 8.97
N PRO A 49 -13.25 1.13 9.38
CA PRO A 49 -12.99 -0.19 8.81
C PRO A 49 -14.05 -1.25 9.15
N PHE A 50 -14.74 -1.13 10.31
CA PHE A 50 -15.68 -2.15 10.76
C PHE A 50 -17.13 -1.86 10.35
N THR A 51 -17.48 -0.60 10.17
CA THR A 51 -18.85 -0.18 9.86
C THR A 51 -19.05 0.11 8.38
N LEU A 52 -18.11 0.82 7.76
CA LEU A 52 -18.19 1.27 6.36
C LEU A 52 -16.86 1.01 5.63
N PRO A 53 -16.54 -0.25 5.31
CA PRO A 53 -15.23 -0.62 4.77
C PRO A 53 -14.93 -0.07 3.38
N GLU A 54 -15.94 0.32 2.62
CA GLU A 54 -15.77 0.88 1.28
C GLU A 54 -16.21 2.36 1.20
N GLN A 55 -16.35 3.00 2.34
CA GLN A 55 -16.70 4.41 2.43
C GLN A 55 -15.68 5.19 3.25
N TYR A 56 -15.58 6.48 2.97
CA TYR A 56 -14.66 7.41 3.64
C TYR A 56 -13.22 6.89 3.62
N ILE A 57 -12.72 6.63 2.42
CA ILE A 57 -11.37 6.11 2.20
C ILE A 57 -10.42 7.30 2.07
N SER A 58 -9.45 7.39 2.97
CA SER A 58 -8.39 8.40 2.91
C SER A 58 -7.36 8.03 1.84
N VAL A 59 -7.00 8.99 1.01
CA VAL A 59 -5.92 8.84 0.02
C VAL A 59 -4.69 9.54 0.57
N LEU A 60 -3.63 8.78 0.79
CA LEU A 60 -2.41 9.24 1.45
C LEU A 60 -1.23 9.27 0.47
N ASP A 61 -0.38 10.27 0.61
CA ASP A 61 0.91 10.29 -0.08
C ASP A 61 1.94 9.38 0.64
N PRO A 62 3.17 9.22 0.10
CA PRO A 62 4.18 8.37 0.74
C PRO A 62 4.58 8.80 2.16
N ASP A 63 4.37 10.06 2.52
CA ASP A 63 4.65 10.59 3.85
C ASP A 63 3.43 10.48 4.80
N ASN A 64 2.40 9.75 4.38
CA ASN A 64 1.12 9.58 5.09
C ASN A 64 0.31 10.88 5.24
N LYS A 65 0.57 11.85 4.39
CA LYS A 65 -0.25 13.06 4.33
C LYS A 65 -1.51 12.79 3.53
N GLU A 66 -2.66 13.20 4.07
CA GLU A 66 -3.93 13.03 3.39
C GLU A 66 -4.05 14.00 2.21
N LEU A 67 -4.30 13.42 1.03
CA LEU A 67 -4.51 14.16 -0.21
C LEU A 67 -6.00 14.43 -0.45
N GLY A 68 -6.86 13.64 0.17
CA GLY A 68 -8.31 13.76 0.09
C GLY A 68 -9.00 12.50 0.55
N ILE A 69 -10.32 12.50 0.48
CA ILE A 69 -11.19 11.41 0.95
C ILE A 69 -12.13 10.99 -0.17
N VAL A 70 -12.14 9.71 -0.48
CA VAL A 70 -13.17 9.08 -1.33
C VAL A 70 -14.37 8.76 -0.45
N ARG A 71 -15.52 9.33 -0.75
CA ARG A 71 -16.74 9.11 0.05
C ARG A 71 -17.20 7.66 -0.01
N ALA A 72 -17.29 7.10 -1.22
CA ALA A 72 -17.69 5.72 -1.43
C ALA A 72 -17.08 5.19 -2.73
N LEU A 73 -16.63 3.94 -2.71
CA LEU A 73 -16.12 3.28 -3.92
C LEU A 73 -17.22 3.17 -4.98
N ASN A 74 -18.47 3.00 -4.57
CA ASN A 74 -19.60 2.89 -5.48
C ASN A 74 -19.87 4.16 -6.31
N ASP A 75 -19.30 5.30 -5.94
CA ASP A 75 -19.42 6.53 -6.71
C ASP A 75 -18.50 6.55 -7.94
N PHE A 76 -17.67 5.53 -8.12
CA PHE A 76 -16.67 5.42 -9.17
C PHE A 76 -17.04 4.37 -10.21
N PRO A 77 -16.52 4.49 -11.46
CA PRO A 77 -16.67 3.44 -12.47
C PRO A 77 -16.07 2.11 -12.01
N ASP A 78 -16.56 1.00 -12.56
CA ASP A 78 -16.15 -0.36 -12.16
C ASP A 78 -14.64 -0.58 -12.21
N GLU A 79 -13.98 -0.09 -13.25
CA GLU A 79 -12.52 -0.18 -13.38
C GLU A 79 -11.79 0.49 -12.22
N GLN A 80 -12.24 1.68 -11.81
CA GLN A 80 -11.68 2.41 -10.67
C GLN A 80 -11.99 1.71 -9.35
N LYS A 81 -13.18 1.18 -9.19
CA LYS A 81 -13.54 0.38 -8.01
C LYS A 81 -12.64 -0.84 -7.84
N MET A 82 -12.34 -1.54 -8.94
CA MET A 82 -11.44 -2.70 -8.91
C MET A 82 -10.03 -2.32 -8.43
N LEU A 83 -9.49 -1.23 -8.94
CA LEU A 83 -8.17 -0.73 -8.50
C LEU A 83 -8.16 -0.38 -7.02
N MET A 84 -9.17 0.32 -6.55
CA MET A 84 -9.28 0.71 -5.14
C MET A 84 -9.48 -0.51 -4.22
N ARG A 85 -10.35 -1.45 -4.60
CA ARG A 85 -10.56 -2.69 -3.83
C ARG A 85 -9.29 -3.51 -3.72
N GLU A 86 -8.55 -3.65 -4.80
CA GLU A 86 -7.30 -4.40 -4.78
C GLU A 86 -6.26 -3.70 -3.90
N ALA A 87 -6.14 -2.38 -3.96
CA ALA A 87 -5.24 -1.63 -3.09
C ALA A 87 -5.60 -1.80 -1.61
N LEU A 88 -6.89 -1.75 -1.27
CA LEU A 88 -7.37 -1.99 0.10
C LEU A 88 -7.12 -3.43 0.54
N ARG A 89 -7.39 -4.41 -0.34
CA ARG A 89 -7.12 -5.82 -0.07
C ARG A 89 -5.64 -6.04 0.28
N LEU A 90 -4.75 -5.52 -0.52
CA LEU A 90 -3.32 -5.66 -0.30
C LEU A 90 -2.86 -4.99 1.00
N ARG A 91 -3.43 -3.84 1.34
CA ARG A 91 -3.10 -3.17 2.60
C ARG A 91 -3.54 -3.94 3.85
N TYR A 92 -4.76 -4.50 3.83
CA TYR A 92 -5.36 -5.08 5.04
C TYR A 92 -5.24 -6.60 5.14
N PHE A 93 -4.96 -7.27 4.03
CA PHE A 93 -4.85 -8.73 3.99
C PHE A 93 -3.47 -9.25 3.60
N SER A 94 -2.51 -8.36 3.32
CA SER A 94 -1.14 -8.80 3.07
C SER A 94 -0.49 -9.30 4.37
N PRO A 95 0.12 -10.49 4.36
CA PRO A 95 0.80 -11.00 5.53
C PRO A 95 1.92 -10.09 6.01
N VAL A 96 2.09 -10.01 7.33
CA VAL A 96 3.20 -9.29 7.95
C VAL A 96 4.31 -10.28 8.28
N ILE A 97 5.52 -10.03 7.78
CA ILE A 97 6.70 -10.82 8.10
C ILE A 97 7.21 -10.43 9.48
N ARG A 98 7.23 -11.39 10.40
CA ARG A 98 7.74 -11.20 11.75
C ARG A 98 9.19 -11.63 11.91
N GLU A 99 9.62 -12.61 11.13
CA GLU A 99 10.97 -13.15 11.19
C GLU A 99 11.39 -13.66 9.82
N ILE A 100 12.63 -13.44 9.46
CA ILE A 100 13.24 -13.99 8.25
C ILE A 100 14.19 -15.12 8.68
N ARG A 101 13.86 -16.34 8.29
CA ARG A 101 14.62 -17.52 8.65
C ARG A 101 15.76 -17.76 7.68
N SER A 102 15.52 -17.54 6.40
CA SER A 102 16.50 -17.81 5.35
C SER A 102 16.24 -16.91 4.15
N VAL A 103 17.31 -16.41 3.58
CA VAL A 103 17.32 -15.74 2.28
C VAL A 103 18.48 -16.32 1.47
N LYS A 104 18.17 -16.94 0.33
CA LYS A 104 19.18 -17.53 -0.56
C LYS A 104 19.00 -17.01 -1.97
N GLU A 105 20.05 -16.49 -2.54
CA GLU A 105 20.05 -16.09 -3.94
C GLU A 105 20.49 -17.26 -4.81
N LYS A 106 19.71 -17.54 -5.84
CA LYS A 106 20.05 -18.53 -6.85
C LYS A 106 19.47 -18.13 -8.20
N MET A 107 20.35 -18.00 -9.19
CA MET A 107 19.96 -17.70 -10.59
C MET A 107 19.10 -16.43 -10.72
N GLY A 108 19.38 -15.40 -9.93
CA GLY A 108 18.67 -14.13 -9.96
C GLY A 108 17.37 -14.09 -9.17
N TYR A 109 17.05 -15.18 -8.45
CA TYR A 109 15.89 -15.23 -7.56
C TYR A 109 16.35 -15.23 -6.11
N LEU A 110 15.60 -14.55 -5.25
CA LEU A 110 15.74 -14.71 -3.81
C LEU A 110 14.69 -15.72 -3.32
N TYR A 111 15.17 -16.79 -2.69
CA TYR A 111 14.31 -17.75 -2.02
C TYR A 111 14.25 -17.40 -0.56
N MET A 112 13.06 -17.04 -0.10
CA MET A 112 12.83 -16.57 1.26
C MET A 112 11.99 -17.57 2.05
N ASP A 113 12.42 -17.84 3.26
CA ASP A 113 11.67 -18.58 4.27
C ASP A 113 11.42 -17.63 5.44
N VAL A 114 10.17 -17.35 5.71
CA VAL A 114 9.75 -16.33 6.68
C VAL A 114 8.66 -16.86 7.61
N ARG A 115 8.61 -16.28 8.80
CA ARG A 115 7.48 -16.44 9.72
C ARG A 115 6.56 -15.23 9.59
N ILE A 116 5.30 -15.51 9.40
CA ILE A 116 4.22 -14.51 9.39
C ILE A 116 3.29 -14.75 10.57
N ASP A 117 2.35 -13.84 10.80
CA ASP A 117 1.29 -14.10 11.78
C ASP A 117 0.46 -15.31 11.34
N GLY A 118 0.36 -16.31 12.21
CA GLY A 118 -0.41 -17.53 11.96
C GLY A 118 0.31 -18.61 11.15
N GLY A 119 1.60 -18.48 10.87
CA GLY A 119 2.33 -19.55 10.19
C GLY A 119 3.62 -19.16 9.53
N GLU A 120 4.01 -19.96 8.56
CA GLU A 120 5.24 -19.82 7.82
C GLU A 120 4.94 -19.70 6.33
N ARG A 121 5.84 -19.03 5.59
CA ARG A 121 5.77 -18.93 4.13
C ARG A 121 7.14 -19.11 3.52
N VAL A 122 7.17 -19.84 2.41
CA VAL A 122 8.33 -19.94 1.54
C VAL A 122 7.92 -19.40 0.17
N PHE A 123 8.67 -18.46 -0.34
CA PHE A 123 8.38 -17.85 -1.62
C PHE A 123 9.66 -17.41 -2.34
N ALA A 124 9.55 -17.15 -3.62
CA ALA A 124 10.64 -16.62 -4.43
C ALA A 124 10.34 -15.20 -4.89
N VAL A 125 11.37 -14.37 -4.89
CA VAL A 125 11.33 -12.99 -5.38
C VAL A 125 12.23 -12.88 -6.59
N ARG A 126 11.65 -12.48 -7.71
CA ARG A 126 12.39 -12.18 -8.94
C ARG A 126 12.72 -10.69 -8.95
N ASP A 127 13.87 -10.34 -9.53
CA ASP A 127 14.26 -8.93 -9.69
C ASP A 127 14.02 -8.14 -8.38
N TYR A 128 14.74 -8.53 -7.34
CA TYR A 128 14.51 -8.01 -5.99
C TYR A 128 14.73 -6.51 -5.88
N SER A 129 15.52 -5.90 -6.75
CA SER A 129 15.67 -4.44 -6.78
C SER A 129 14.37 -3.71 -7.07
N ARG A 130 13.45 -4.36 -7.77
CA ARG A 130 12.11 -3.83 -8.07
C ARG A 130 11.03 -4.35 -7.12
N ASN A 131 11.20 -5.56 -6.62
CA ASN A 131 10.17 -6.28 -5.87
C ASN A 131 10.37 -6.29 -4.35
N ILE A 132 11.45 -5.67 -3.87
CA ILE A 132 11.59 -5.29 -2.46
C ILE A 132 11.63 -3.78 -2.43
N ARG A 133 10.55 -3.17 -1.95
CA ARG A 133 10.34 -1.72 -2.00
C ARG A 133 10.18 -1.12 -0.63
N SER A 134 10.93 -0.06 -0.37
CA SER A 134 10.69 0.81 0.77
C SER A 134 9.49 1.70 0.49
N ILE A 135 8.50 1.69 1.38
CA ILE A 135 7.34 2.57 1.30
C ILE A 135 7.65 3.91 1.98
N ASP A 136 8.33 3.82 3.11
CA ASP A 136 8.79 4.96 3.90
C ASP A 136 10.11 4.58 4.58
N ALA A 137 10.56 5.37 5.56
CA ALA A 137 11.81 5.11 6.28
C ALA A 137 11.86 3.76 7.03
N TYR A 138 10.71 3.12 7.25
CA TYR A 138 10.60 1.96 8.14
C TYR A 138 10.03 0.71 7.47
N ARG A 139 9.08 0.87 6.55
CA ARG A 139 8.27 -0.23 6.01
C ARG A 139 8.78 -0.70 4.65
N LEU A 140 8.81 -2.02 4.48
CA LEU A 140 9.10 -2.66 3.21
C LEU A 140 7.90 -3.44 2.71
N ILE A 141 7.73 -3.47 1.39
CA ILE A 141 6.84 -4.40 0.71
C ILE A 141 7.69 -5.32 -0.16
N ILE A 142 7.43 -6.61 -0.03
CA ILE A 142 8.05 -7.65 -0.85
C ILE A 142 6.96 -8.28 -1.72
N THR A 143 7.21 -8.32 -3.03
CA THR A 143 6.29 -8.96 -3.98
C THR A 143 6.95 -10.23 -4.51
N ASP A 144 6.27 -11.37 -4.38
CA ASP A 144 6.79 -12.65 -4.86
C ASP A 144 6.48 -12.87 -6.35
N VAL A 145 6.99 -13.97 -6.90
CA VAL A 145 6.81 -14.32 -8.32
C VAL A 145 5.35 -14.59 -8.72
N GLU A 146 4.48 -14.85 -7.75
CA GLU A 146 3.05 -15.06 -7.96
C GLU A 146 2.22 -13.80 -7.80
N GLY A 147 2.86 -12.66 -7.47
CA GLY A 147 2.20 -11.39 -7.23
C GLY A 147 1.68 -11.19 -5.81
N ASN A 148 1.97 -12.11 -4.89
CA ASN A 148 1.61 -11.94 -3.49
C ASN A 148 2.51 -10.90 -2.83
N ARG A 149 1.93 -10.10 -1.94
CA ARG A 149 2.65 -9.09 -1.19
C ARG A 149 2.80 -9.46 0.26
N TYR A 150 3.97 -9.14 0.80
CA TYR A 150 4.33 -9.34 2.20
C TYR A 150 4.84 -8.02 2.75
N ASN A 151 4.40 -7.68 3.96
CA ASN A 151 4.78 -6.42 4.61
C ASN A 151 5.80 -6.65 5.70
N ILE A 152 6.82 -5.81 5.76
CA ILE A 152 7.66 -5.63 6.94
C ILE A 152 7.30 -4.25 7.48
N GLU A 153 6.69 -4.19 8.66
CA GLU A 153 6.18 -2.95 9.26
C GLU A 153 7.31 -2.02 9.72
N SER A 154 8.40 -2.60 10.23
CA SER A 154 9.59 -1.85 10.61
C SER A 154 10.82 -2.72 10.48
N PHE A 155 11.59 -2.51 9.43
CA PHE A 155 12.83 -3.24 9.21
C PHE A 155 13.84 -3.00 10.33
N GLU A 156 13.93 -1.76 10.81
CA GLU A 156 14.83 -1.38 11.90
C GLU A 156 14.55 -2.12 13.21
N ASN A 157 13.28 -2.42 13.48
CA ASN A 157 12.84 -3.09 14.70
C ASN A 157 12.84 -4.61 14.58
N MET A 158 13.20 -5.17 13.43
CA MET A 158 13.36 -6.62 13.30
C MET A 158 14.56 -7.12 14.10
N ASP A 159 14.54 -8.39 14.45
CA ASP A 159 15.68 -9.03 15.11
C ASP A 159 16.93 -8.96 14.21
N THR A 160 18.08 -8.92 14.84
CA THR A 160 19.38 -8.73 14.15
C THR A 160 19.66 -9.82 13.13
N LYS A 161 19.25 -11.06 13.41
CA LYS A 161 19.46 -12.19 12.48
C LYS A 161 18.64 -12.02 11.21
N SER A 162 17.37 -11.61 11.34
CA SER A 162 16.50 -11.33 10.18
C SER A 162 17.04 -10.17 9.34
N LYS A 163 17.44 -9.07 10.00
CA LYS A 163 18.02 -7.91 9.30
C LYS A 163 19.27 -8.29 8.50
N ARG A 164 20.20 -9.02 9.07
CA ARG A 164 21.44 -9.45 8.40
C ARG A 164 21.18 -10.28 7.15
N LYS A 165 20.12 -11.07 7.15
CA LYS A 165 19.79 -11.94 6.01
C LYS A 165 19.24 -11.17 4.82
N LEU A 166 18.48 -10.12 5.06
CA LEU A 166 17.84 -9.33 3.99
C LEU A 166 18.68 -8.12 3.56
N GLU A 167 19.42 -7.53 4.48
CA GLU A 167 20.19 -6.30 4.27
C GLU A 167 21.07 -6.29 3.00
N PRO A 168 21.77 -7.38 2.62
CA PRO A 168 22.56 -7.40 1.39
C PRO A 168 21.78 -7.15 0.10
N TYR A 169 20.47 -7.33 0.12
CA TYR A 169 19.58 -7.21 -1.03
C TYR A 169 18.77 -5.92 -1.03
N LEU A 170 18.96 -5.09 -0.02
CA LEU A 170 18.35 -3.75 0.07
C LEU A 170 19.33 -2.73 -0.51
N LEU A 171 18.85 -1.99 -1.49
CA LEU A 171 19.63 -0.94 -2.15
C LEU A 171 19.10 0.43 -1.76
#